data_9000e1c2c578a3b4ff38d51223a4cdfd
#
_entry.id   9000e1c2c578a3b4ff38d51223a4cdfd
#
_cell.length_a   1.000
_cell.length_b   1.000
_cell.length_c   1.000
_cell.angle_alpha   90.00
_cell.angle_beta   90.00
_cell.angle_gamma   90.00
#
_symmetry.space_group_name_H-M   'P 1'
#
loop_
_entity.id
_entity.type
_entity.pdbx_description
1 polymer ?
#
loop_
_entity_poly.entity_id
_entity_poly.type
_entity_poly.pdbx_seq_one_letter_code
_entity_poly.pdbx_strand_id
1 'polypeptide(L)'
;MKKVLTVLVCFSTIFSVRAANGRLAIINAELIDGKSDRVQSGVTVLISDGKIESVKRGGKVPKDYETIDIAGATLMPGFIDAHTHIRSLSSAKRALESGVTTVRSASTPNYQDVNLRELVKSGVLSGPDMVAAGVFVTPNLGETALADPRLSVLMNGVNSEEELRMLVRINADRGVDFIKTRGTERAGLPNTDPRKQTYTQEQLAVIVDEANKHNIPVMAHAHGDEGGYAAVAAGVKSIEHGTYLSEKTLKLMKQKGTYLVPTFTTVVDLTEPGGDYDNPVLFIRGQHMLSALEKTVKRAYEIGIKIVTGADTGYGPNSVTRVGMEITNFVKLGMKPMDAIRSATSVGAELLQISDRTGTVTVGKEADLVVVPDNPLEDIRSVQDVVLVISNGVIAMNRLPFSKE
;
A
#
# COMPACT_ATOMS: atom_id res chain seq x y z
N MET A 1 -40.12 42.68 -6.77
CA MET A 1 -38.86 42.62 -5.99
C MET A 1 -38.40 41.16 -5.92
N LYS A 2 -37.47 40.75 -6.78
CA LYS A 2 -36.89 39.41 -6.75
C LYS A 2 -35.69 39.43 -5.79
N LYS A 3 -35.77 38.66 -4.71
CA LYS A 3 -34.62 38.43 -3.80
C LYS A 3 -33.65 37.48 -4.48
N VAL A 4 -32.48 37.94 -4.84
CA VAL A 4 -31.36 37.10 -5.27
C VAL A 4 -30.71 36.52 -4.03
N LEU A 5 -30.79 35.18 -3.88
CA LEU A 5 -30.12 34.45 -2.83
C LEU A 5 -28.69 34.18 -3.30
N THR A 6 -27.73 34.92 -2.77
CA THR A 6 -26.31 34.68 -3.04
C THR A 6 -25.86 33.49 -2.17
N VAL A 7 -25.68 32.33 -2.79
CA VAL A 7 -25.08 31.17 -2.13
C VAL A 7 -23.56 31.35 -2.14
N LEU A 8 -23.01 31.65 -0.98
CA LEU A 8 -21.55 31.69 -0.77
C LEU A 8 -21.04 30.24 -0.71
N VAL A 9 -20.49 29.75 -1.82
CA VAL A 9 -19.80 28.44 -1.83
C VAL A 9 -18.40 28.68 -1.27
N CYS A 10 -18.19 28.34 0.01
CA CYS A 10 -16.85 28.27 0.59
C CYS A 10 -16.11 27.07 -0.05
N PHE A 11 -15.27 27.37 -1.03
CA PHE A 11 -14.24 26.43 -1.46
C PHE A 11 -13.18 26.37 -0.35
N SER A 12 -13.21 25.35 0.49
CA SER A 12 -12.07 25.01 1.34
C SER A 12 -10.97 24.42 0.45
N THR A 13 -10.11 25.27 -0.08
CA THR A 13 -8.84 24.85 -0.68
C THR A 13 -7.94 24.38 0.46
N ILE A 14 -7.89 23.08 0.68
CA ILE A 14 -6.88 22.48 1.56
C ILE A 14 -5.54 22.58 0.82
N PHE A 15 -4.78 23.63 1.13
CA PHE A 15 -3.39 23.72 0.72
C PHE A 15 -2.55 22.81 1.62
N SER A 16 -1.66 22.01 1.03
CA SER A 16 -0.55 21.40 1.78
C SER A 16 0.23 22.56 2.42
N VAL A 17 0.25 22.62 3.76
CA VAL A 17 0.96 23.68 4.48
C VAL A 17 2.37 23.20 4.74
N ARG A 18 3.32 23.69 3.98
CA ARG A 18 4.73 23.57 4.33
C ARG A 18 5.00 24.54 5.47
N ALA A 19 5.64 24.07 6.56
CA ALA A 19 6.13 24.96 7.61
C ALA A 19 6.92 26.13 6.97
N ALA A 20 6.72 27.33 7.42
CA ALA A 20 7.24 28.56 6.79
C ALA A 20 8.77 28.52 6.54
N ASN A 21 9.51 27.77 7.39
CA ASN A 21 10.96 27.58 7.31
C ASN A 21 11.37 26.15 7.01
N GLY A 22 10.43 25.26 6.57
CA GLY A 22 10.71 23.83 6.37
C GLY A 22 11.04 23.05 7.65
N ARG A 23 10.79 23.64 8.85
CA ARG A 23 11.10 23.08 10.17
C ARG A 23 9.85 22.90 11.01
N LEU A 24 9.61 21.68 11.47
CA LEU A 24 8.42 21.29 12.23
C LEU A 24 8.82 20.51 13.48
N ALA A 25 8.18 20.78 14.59
CA ALA A 25 8.30 20.04 15.84
C ALA A 25 6.96 19.43 16.24
N ILE A 26 6.91 18.10 16.38
CA ILE A 26 5.79 17.39 16.97
C ILE A 26 6.14 17.12 18.44
N ILE A 27 5.32 17.61 19.38
CA ILE A 27 5.58 17.49 20.80
C ILE A 27 4.49 16.72 21.54
N ASN A 28 4.84 16.25 22.75
CA ASN A 28 3.95 15.50 23.64
C ASN A 28 3.39 14.22 23.00
N ALA A 29 4.18 13.54 22.18
CA ALA A 29 3.76 12.32 21.47
C ALA A 29 3.91 11.05 22.34
N GLU A 30 2.91 10.17 22.25
CA GLU A 30 3.10 8.74 22.51
C GLU A 30 3.66 8.13 21.21
N LEU A 31 4.92 7.69 21.21
CA LEU A 31 5.61 7.25 19.99
C LEU A 31 5.62 5.74 19.85
N ILE A 32 5.10 5.23 18.72
CA ILE A 32 5.36 3.89 18.19
C ILE A 32 6.33 4.07 17.02
N ASP A 33 7.59 3.72 17.22
CA ASP A 33 8.67 4.01 16.27
C ASP A 33 8.76 3.03 15.06
N GLY A 34 7.94 1.98 15.05
CA GLY A 34 7.96 0.93 14.01
C GLY A 34 9.09 -0.10 14.16
N LYS A 35 9.95 0.02 15.19
CA LYS A 35 11.07 -0.89 15.48
C LYS A 35 10.92 -1.60 16.82
N SER A 36 10.74 -0.83 17.89
CA SER A 36 10.63 -1.36 19.25
C SER A 36 9.23 -1.91 19.52
N ASP A 37 9.13 -2.78 20.55
CA ASP A 37 7.84 -3.30 21.02
C ASP A 37 7.19 -2.41 22.07
N ARG A 38 7.71 -1.19 22.25
CA ARG A 38 7.29 -0.28 23.33
C ARG A 38 6.82 1.05 22.81
N VAL A 39 5.78 1.58 23.43
CA VAL A 39 5.39 2.99 23.29
C VAL A 39 6.35 3.84 24.13
N GLN A 40 6.78 4.96 23.58
CA GLN A 40 7.63 5.93 24.25
C GLN A 40 6.82 7.20 24.53
N SER A 41 6.59 7.52 25.81
CA SER A 41 5.75 8.66 26.23
C SER A 41 6.51 9.98 26.25
N GLY A 42 5.81 11.07 25.93
CA GLY A 42 6.31 12.44 26.02
C GLY A 42 7.46 12.73 25.05
N VAL A 43 7.38 12.15 23.85
CA VAL A 43 8.42 12.32 22.82
C VAL A 43 8.23 13.61 22.05
N THR A 44 9.34 14.27 21.72
CA THR A 44 9.45 15.36 20.76
C THR A 44 10.19 14.86 19.52
N VAL A 45 9.58 15.07 18.35
CA VAL A 45 10.19 14.79 17.04
C VAL A 45 10.45 16.10 16.33
N LEU A 46 11.71 16.37 15.98
CA LEU A 46 12.09 17.52 15.15
C LEU A 46 12.25 17.07 13.71
N ILE A 47 11.70 17.85 12.78
CA ILE A 47 11.72 17.61 11.35
C ILE A 47 12.35 18.84 10.68
N SER A 48 13.35 18.62 9.84
CA SER A 48 13.99 19.65 9.02
C SER A 48 14.24 19.12 7.62
N ASP A 49 13.95 19.94 6.61
CA ASP A 49 14.18 19.63 5.20
C ASP A 49 13.58 18.26 4.77
N GLY A 50 12.38 17.97 5.26
CA GLY A 50 11.66 16.73 4.95
C GLY A 50 12.10 15.50 5.71
N LYS A 51 13.13 15.60 6.58
CA LYS A 51 13.71 14.48 7.33
C LYS A 51 13.54 14.62 8.83
N ILE A 52 13.51 13.48 9.50
CA ILE A 52 13.56 13.41 10.96
C ILE A 52 14.97 13.79 11.43
N GLU A 53 15.08 14.92 12.10
CA GLU A 53 16.35 15.43 12.62
C GLU A 53 16.63 14.92 14.04
N SER A 54 15.59 14.82 14.87
CA SER A 54 15.73 14.38 16.26
C SER A 54 14.48 13.68 16.76
N VAL A 55 14.70 12.64 17.58
CA VAL A 55 13.65 11.94 18.32
C VAL A 55 14.12 11.84 19.78
N LYS A 56 13.49 12.56 20.69
CA LYS A 56 13.89 12.63 22.11
C LYS A 56 12.70 12.68 23.03
N ARG A 57 12.83 12.09 24.19
CA ARG A 57 11.84 12.26 25.27
C ARG A 57 11.99 13.67 25.88
N GLY A 58 10.90 14.45 25.82
CA GLY A 58 10.93 15.85 26.20
C GLY A 58 11.87 16.67 25.31
N GLY A 59 12.34 17.77 25.82
CA GLY A 59 13.34 18.60 25.15
C GLY A 59 12.83 20.00 24.81
N LYS A 60 13.79 20.93 24.67
CA LYS A 60 13.47 22.29 24.24
C LYS A 60 13.37 22.34 22.73
N VAL A 61 12.24 22.81 22.23
CA VAL A 61 12.05 23.09 20.79
C VAL A 61 12.81 24.36 20.44
N PRO A 62 13.64 24.37 19.40
CA PRO A 62 14.27 25.57 18.90
C PRO A 62 13.21 26.59 18.42
N LYS A 63 13.49 27.90 18.56
CA LYS A 63 12.50 28.97 18.30
C LYS A 63 12.08 29.09 16.83
N ASP A 64 12.88 28.56 15.92
CA ASP A 64 12.67 28.57 14.47
C ASP A 64 11.88 27.37 13.96
N TYR A 65 11.36 26.52 14.87
CA TYR A 65 10.45 25.40 14.54
C TYR A 65 8.99 25.81 14.74
N GLU A 66 8.16 25.54 13.73
CA GLU A 66 6.72 25.50 13.91
C GLU A 66 6.35 24.31 14.79
N THR A 67 5.54 24.51 15.83
CA THR A 67 5.26 23.48 16.82
C THR A 67 3.82 23.02 16.75
N ILE A 68 3.63 21.70 16.64
CA ILE A 68 2.35 21.02 16.78
C ILE A 68 2.37 20.19 18.08
N ASP A 69 1.51 20.56 19.02
CA ASP A 69 1.26 19.78 20.24
C ASP A 69 0.15 18.78 19.96
N ILE A 70 0.47 17.49 20.01
CA ILE A 70 -0.50 16.42 19.82
C ILE A 70 -1.10 15.89 21.13
N ALA A 71 -0.74 16.52 22.26
CA ALA A 71 -1.39 16.35 23.58
C ALA A 71 -1.54 14.88 24.03
N GLY A 72 -0.54 14.03 23.79
CA GLY A 72 -0.55 12.62 24.18
C GLY A 72 -1.15 11.68 23.12
N ALA A 73 -1.57 12.18 21.96
CA ALA A 73 -1.96 11.31 20.85
C ALA A 73 -0.78 10.45 20.34
N THR A 74 -1.08 9.35 19.67
CA THR A 74 -0.05 8.41 19.20
C THR A 74 0.51 8.81 17.85
N LEU A 75 1.84 9.01 17.80
CA LEU A 75 2.63 9.25 16.59
C LEU A 75 3.22 7.94 16.10
N MET A 76 3.06 7.66 14.81
CA MET A 76 3.59 6.46 14.15
C MET A 76 4.23 6.80 12.80
N PRO A 77 5.02 5.87 12.19
CA PRO A 77 5.38 5.99 10.79
C PRO A 77 4.14 6.06 9.90
N GLY A 78 4.21 6.78 8.80
CA GLY A 78 3.17 6.77 7.77
C GLY A 78 2.90 5.37 7.24
N PHE A 79 1.65 5.09 6.89
CA PHE A 79 1.26 3.78 6.41
C PHE A 79 1.75 3.52 4.99
N ILE A 80 2.05 2.26 4.72
CA ILE A 80 2.44 1.74 3.41
C ILE A 80 1.33 0.82 2.91
N ASP A 81 0.78 1.13 1.74
CA ASP A 81 -0.16 0.27 1.03
C ASP A 81 0.57 -0.43 -0.12
N ALA A 82 0.85 -1.72 0.06
CA ALA A 82 1.65 -2.50 -0.90
C ALA A 82 0.83 -3.06 -2.08
N HIS A 83 -0.47 -2.73 -2.19
CA HIS A 83 -1.31 -3.17 -3.29
C HIS A 83 -2.40 -2.15 -3.63
N THR A 84 -2.15 -1.28 -4.59
CA THR A 84 -3.08 -0.24 -5.02
C THR A 84 -3.27 -0.20 -6.54
N HIS A 85 -4.34 0.45 -6.97
CA HIS A 85 -4.65 0.74 -8.37
C HIS A 85 -4.94 2.23 -8.59
N ILE A 86 -4.10 3.10 -8.03
CA ILE A 86 -4.28 4.56 -8.11
C ILE A 86 -4.02 5.05 -9.52
N ARG A 87 -5.01 5.76 -10.11
CA ARG A 87 -5.00 6.23 -11.50
C ARG A 87 -5.21 7.73 -11.66
N SER A 88 -5.44 8.45 -10.57
CA SER A 88 -5.75 9.87 -10.61
C SER A 88 -5.18 10.62 -9.40
N LEU A 89 -5.04 11.93 -9.55
CA LEU A 89 -4.61 12.83 -8.48
C LEU A 89 -5.53 12.80 -7.27
N SER A 90 -6.83 12.82 -7.52
CA SER A 90 -7.82 12.79 -6.45
C SER A 90 -7.78 11.48 -5.66
N SER A 91 -7.45 10.36 -6.32
CA SER A 91 -7.24 9.08 -5.66
C SER A 91 -5.93 9.08 -4.84
N ALA A 92 -4.84 9.61 -5.40
CA ALA A 92 -3.57 9.75 -4.68
C ALA A 92 -3.75 10.63 -3.42
N LYS A 93 -4.45 11.75 -3.55
CA LYS A 93 -4.77 12.63 -2.42
C LYS A 93 -5.58 11.91 -1.33
N ARG A 94 -6.63 11.14 -1.70
CA ARG A 94 -7.42 10.37 -0.73
C ARG A 94 -6.61 9.28 -0.04
N ALA A 95 -5.68 8.62 -0.74
CA ALA A 95 -4.75 7.68 -0.12
C ALA A 95 -3.91 8.39 0.96
N LEU A 96 -3.29 9.52 0.60
CA LEU A 96 -2.49 10.31 1.52
C LEU A 96 -3.30 10.80 2.73
N GLU A 97 -4.50 11.33 2.53
CA GLU A 97 -5.41 11.79 3.60
C GLU A 97 -5.90 10.67 4.52
N SER A 98 -5.80 9.39 4.10
CA SER A 98 -6.10 8.22 4.94
C SER A 98 -4.90 7.75 5.78
N GLY A 99 -3.78 8.46 5.73
CA GLY A 99 -2.55 8.11 6.46
C GLY A 99 -1.53 7.31 5.63
N VAL A 100 -1.82 7.02 4.36
CA VAL A 100 -0.92 6.26 3.49
C VAL A 100 0.08 7.21 2.84
N THR A 101 1.31 7.22 3.33
CA THR A 101 2.40 8.08 2.81
C THR A 101 3.18 7.41 1.68
N THR A 102 3.09 6.08 1.55
CA THR A 102 3.74 5.34 0.47
C THR A 102 2.79 4.26 -0.08
N VAL A 103 2.77 4.11 -1.41
CA VAL A 103 1.99 3.09 -2.10
C VAL A 103 2.85 2.30 -3.08
N ARG A 104 2.56 0.98 -3.22
CA ARG A 104 3.00 0.19 -4.36
C ARG A 104 1.81 -0.03 -5.29
N SER A 105 1.96 0.40 -6.54
CA SER A 105 0.98 0.10 -7.58
C SER A 105 1.00 -1.40 -7.90
N ALA A 106 -0.19 -1.99 -8.03
CA ALA A 106 -0.38 -3.34 -8.52
C ALA A 106 -0.75 -3.35 -10.02
N SER A 107 -0.24 -2.39 -10.75
CA SER A 107 -0.46 -2.12 -12.16
C SER A 107 -1.59 -1.12 -12.45
N THR A 108 -1.36 -0.33 -13.47
CA THR A 108 -2.36 0.54 -14.09
C THR A 108 -2.29 0.40 -15.61
N PRO A 109 -3.41 0.56 -16.35
CA PRO A 109 -3.32 0.75 -17.81
C PRO A 109 -2.60 2.06 -18.11
N ASN A 110 -1.91 2.13 -19.26
CA ASN A 110 -1.31 3.37 -19.79
C ASN A 110 -0.23 4.03 -18.89
N TYR A 111 0.46 3.28 -18.01
CA TYR A 111 1.54 3.78 -17.15
C TYR A 111 1.15 4.99 -16.29
N GLN A 112 -0.11 5.07 -15.85
CA GLN A 112 -0.60 6.17 -15.04
C GLN A 112 0.12 6.27 -13.69
N ASP A 113 0.48 5.14 -13.09
CA ASP A 113 1.24 5.06 -11.85
C ASP A 113 2.67 5.62 -12.00
N VAL A 114 3.37 5.28 -13.10
CA VAL A 114 4.69 5.84 -13.41
C VAL A 114 4.60 7.36 -13.55
N ASN A 115 3.60 7.84 -14.29
CA ASN A 115 3.43 9.28 -14.50
C ASN A 115 3.07 10.02 -13.20
N LEU A 116 2.17 9.45 -12.38
CA LEU A 116 1.81 10.02 -11.07
C LEU A 116 3.02 10.05 -10.13
N ARG A 117 3.82 8.98 -10.09
CA ARG A 117 5.06 8.95 -9.32
C ARG A 117 5.98 10.12 -9.65
N GLU A 118 6.24 10.38 -10.93
CA GLU A 118 7.13 11.47 -11.34
C GLU A 118 6.56 12.86 -10.97
N LEU A 119 5.25 13.03 -11.06
CA LEU A 119 4.60 14.29 -10.68
C LEU A 119 4.64 14.52 -9.16
N VAL A 120 4.46 13.48 -8.35
CA VAL A 120 4.61 13.56 -6.88
C VAL A 120 6.07 13.83 -6.52
N LYS A 121 7.00 13.06 -7.08
CA LYS A 121 8.46 13.18 -6.82
C LYS A 121 9.00 14.57 -7.18
N SER A 122 8.49 15.18 -8.24
CA SER A 122 8.88 16.55 -8.64
C SER A 122 8.24 17.64 -7.77
N GLY A 123 7.35 17.30 -6.83
CA GLY A 123 6.63 18.25 -5.99
C GLY A 123 5.53 19.05 -6.72
N VAL A 124 5.22 18.68 -7.98
CA VAL A 124 4.11 19.30 -8.74
C VAL A 124 2.77 18.91 -8.14
N LEU A 125 2.71 17.72 -7.54
CA LEU A 125 1.49 17.17 -6.95
C LEU A 125 1.72 16.72 -5.51
N SER A 126 0.70 16.92 -4.67
CA SER A 126 0.60 16.31 -3.36
C SER A 126 0.00 14.92 -3.49
N GLY A 127 0.72 13.91 -3.05
CA GLY A 127 0.32 12.50 -3.04
C GLY A 127 1.30 11.66 -2.24
N PRO A 128 1.01 10.36 -2.01
CA PRO A 128 1.97 9.45 -1.39
C PRO A 128 3.14 9.19 -2.33
N ASP A 129 4.30 8.85 -1.78
CA ASP A 129 5.38 8.27 -2.55
C ASP A 129 4.88 6.99 -3.25
N MET A 130 5.30 6.79 -4.50
CA MET A 130 4.79 5.67 -5.31
C MET A 130 5.92 4.76 -5.78
N VAL A 131 5.69 3.46 -5.64
CA VAL A 131 6.46 2.40 -6.27
C VAL A 131 5.60 1.85 -7.41
N ALA A 132 5.99 2.10 -8.66
CA ALA A 132 5.17 1.86 -9.85
C ALA A 132 5.41 0.48 -10.46
N ALA A 133 4.35 -0.18 -10.95
CA ALA A 133 4.43 -1.47 -11.64
C ALA A 133 4.12 -1.40 -13.15
N GLY A 134 3.58 -0.27 -13.62
CA GLY A 134 3.29 -0.09 -15.04
C GLY A 134 2.22 -1.06 -15.57
N VAL A 135 2.46 -1.62 -16.73
CA VAL A 135 1.53 -2.54 -17.42
C VAL A 135 1.63 -3.95 -16.85
N PHE A 136 0.48 -4.55 -16.59
CA PHE A 136 0.36 -5.90 -16.04
C PHE A 136 0.87 -6.97 -17.04
N VAL A 137 1.83 -7.79 -16.64
CA VAL A 137 2.28 -8.95 -17.42
C VAL A 137 1.22 -10.06 -17.26
N THR A 138 0.36 -10.18 -18.26
CA THR A 138 -0.84 -11.03 -18.30
C THR A 138 -1.05 -11.58 -19.70
N PRO A 139 -1.68 -12.76 -19.86
CA PRO A 139 -1.84 -13.41 -21.18
C PRO A 139 -2.59 -12.56 -22.22
N ASN A 140 -3.43 -11.64 -21.78
CA ASN A 140 -4.18 -10.77 -22.66
C ASN A 140 -4.12 -9.33 -22.14
N LEU A 141 -3.55 -8.44 -22.96
CA LEU A 141 -3.41 -7.02 -22.63
C LEU A 141 -4.70 -6.23 -22.89
N GLY A 142 -5.56 -6.68 -23.79
CA GLY A 142 -6.73 -5.92 -24.22
C GLY A 142 -6.32 -4.51 -24.70
N GLU A 143 -7.08 -3.49 -24.33
CA GLU A 143 -6.80 -2.09 -24.66
C GLU A 143 -5.48 -1.55 -24.09
N THR A 144 -4.93 -2.22 -23.06
CA THR A 144 -3.63 -1.84 -22.48
C THR A 144 -2.49 -1.94 -23.52
N ALA A 145 -2.65 -2.75 -24.57
CA ALA A 145 -1.69 -2.80 -25.69
C ALA A 145 -1.52 -1.44 -26.41
N LEU A 146 -2.43 -0.50 -26.22
CA LEU A 146 -2.35 0.86 -26.76
C LEU A 146 -1.47 1.80 -25.90
N ALA A 147 -1.03 1.37 -24.72
CA ALA A 147 -0.26 2.20 -23.79
C ALA A 147 1.15 2.55 -24.31
N ASP A 148 1.70 1.71 -25.18
CA ASP A 148 3.00 1.90 -25.81
C ASP A 148 2.97 1.28 -27.22
N PRO A 149 3.45 1.97 -28.26
CA PRO A 149 3.46 1.41 -29.64
C PRO A 149 4.13 0.04 -29.75
N ARG A 150 5.13 -0.25 -28.91
CA ARG A 150 5.84 -1.54 -28.89
C ARG A 150 4.96 -2.70 -28.41
N LEU A 151 3.89 -2.41 -27.65
CA LEU A 151 2.93 -3.42 -27.16
C LEU A 151 1.98 -3.92 -28.27
N SER A 152 1.91 -3.24 -29.41
CA SER A 152 1.00 -3.60 -30.52
C SER A 152 1.23 -5.01 -31.04
N VAL A 153 2.46 -5.50 -31.03
CA VAL A 153 2.81 -6.87 -31.47
C VAL A 153 2.34 -7.94 -30.45
N LEU A 154 2.00 -7.54 -29.24
CA LEU A 154 1.52 -8.40 -28.16
C LEU A 154 -0.02 -8.45 -28.06
N MET A 155 -0.75 -7.83 -28.98
CA MET A 155 -2.23 -7.79 -28.96
C MET A 155 -2.88 -9.18 -29.06
N ASN A 156 -2.21 -10.14 -29.70
CA ASN A 156 -2.71 -11.51 -29.87
C ASN A 156 -2.42 -12.43 -28.67
N GLY A 157 -1.72 -11.94 -27.67
CA GLY A 157 -1.39 -12.68 -26.44
C GLY A 157 0.03 -12.43 -25.96
N VAL A 158 0.29 -12.84 -24.73
CA VAL A 158 1.61 -12.78 -24.07
C VAL A 158 1.84 -14.13 -23.40
N ASN A 159 2.31 -15.13 -24.17
CA ASN A 159 2.41 -16.51 -23.70
C ASN A 159 3.76 -17.16 -24.03
N SER A 160 4.41 -16.77 -25.13
CA SER A 160 5.73 -17.28 -25.49
C SER A 160 6.83 -16.61 -24.64
N GLU A 161 7.98 -17.27 -24.56
CA GLU A 161 9.14 -16.72 -23.86
C GLU A 161 9.52 -15.32 -24.35
N GLU A 162 9.55 -15.11 -25.66
CA GLU A 162 9.94 -13.83 -26.26
C GLU A 162 8.91 -12.72 -25.97
N GLU A 163 7.60 -13.02 -26.02
CA GLU A 163 6.54 -12.07 -25.65
C GLU A 163 6.61 -11.66 -24.18
N LEU A 164 6.84 -12.62 -23.28
CA LEU A 164 7.00 -12.37 -21.85
C LEU A 164 8.23 -11.49 -21.58
N ARG A 165 9.38 -11.82 -22.17
CA ARG A 165 10.59 -11.00 -22.04
C ARG A 165 10.41 -9.60 -22.63
N MET A 166 9.77 -9.50 -23.79
CA MET A 166 9.50 -8.22 -24.42
C MET A 166 8.65 -7.31 -23.53
N LEU A 167 7.56 -7.82 -22.97
CA LEU A 167 6.70 -7.02 -22.08
C LEU A 167 7.44 -6.57 -20.82
N VAL A 168 8.26 -7.42 -20.21
CA VAL A 168 9.09 -7.05 -19.05
C VAL A 168 10.09 -5.95 -19.43
N ARG A 169 10.78 -6.08 -20.58
CA ARG A 169 11.72 -5.05 -21.09
C ARG A 169 11.04 -3.72 -21.33
N ILE A 170 9.86 -3.72 -21.96
CA ILE A 170 9.10 -2.48 -22.17
C ILE A 170 8.74 -1.81 -20.85
N ASN A 171 8.30 -2.58 -19.85
CA ASN A 171 8.04 -2.05 -18.53
C ASN A 171 9.32 -1.48 -17.88
N ALA A 172 10.44 -2.19 -17.95
CA ALA A 172 11.72 -1.73 -17.44
C ALA A 172 12.17 -0.42 -18.11
N ASP A 173 12.07 -0.31 -19.44
CA ASP A 173 12.36 0.91 -20.20
C ASP A 173 11.45 2.09 -19.81
N ARG A 174 10.23 1.81 -19.36
CA ARG A 174 9.30 2.81 -18.82
C ARG A 174 9.62 3.21 -17.39
N GLY A 175 10.63 2.60 -16.79
CA GLY A 175 11.13 2.93 -15.47
C GLY A 175 10.22 2.45 -14.34
N VAL A 176 9.60 1.28 -14.46
CA VAL A 176 8.84 0.68 -13.36
C VAL A 176 9.78 0.22 -12.24
N ASP A 177 9.27 0.17 -11.01
CA ASP A 177 10.00 -0.27 -9.82
C ASP A 177 9.72 -1.75 -9.49
N PHE A 178 8.58 -2.28 -9.96
CA PHE A 178 8.15 -3.67 -9.82
C PHE A 178 7.55 -4.19 -11.12
N ILE A 179 7.66 -5.50 -11.37
CA ILE A 179 6.85 -6.17 -12.39
C ILE A 179 5.65 -6.81 -11.70
N LYS A 180 4.44 -6.50 -12.17
CA LYS A 180 3.21 -7.20 -11.79
C LYS A 180 2.91 -8.32 -12.78
N THR A 181 2.76 -9.55 -12.26
CA THR A 181 2.29 -10.72 -13.04
C THR A 181 1.21 -11.48 -12.29
N ARG A 182 0.78 -12.61 -12.83
CA ARG A 182 -0.22 -13.49 -12.20
C ARG A 182 0.11 -14.97 -12.32
N GLY A 183 -0.16 -15.70 -11.23
CA GLY A 183 -0.19 -17.16 -11.22
C GLY A 183 -1.60 -17.73 -11.49
N THR A 184 -2.67 -16.97 -11.17
CA THR A 184 -4.06 -17.42 -11.35
C THR A 184 -4.96 -16.37 -11.98
N GLU A 185 -6.18 -16.75 -12.36
CA GLU A 185 -7.22 -15.82 -12.78
C GLU A 185 -7.67 -14.91 -11.62
N ARG A 186 -8.36 -13.81 -11.95
CA ARG A 186 -8.82 -12.78 -10.99
C ARG A 186 -10.08 -13.23 -10.24
N ALA A 187 -10.21 -12.81 -8.97
CA ALA A 187 -11.41 -13.04 -8.18
C ALA A 187 -12.53 -12.01 -8.43
N GLY A 188 -12.16 -10.76 -8.70
CA GLY A 188 -13.11 -9.65 -8.84
C GLY A 188 -13.86 -9.60 -10.19
N LEU A 189 -13.86 -10.66 -10.99
CA LEU A 189 -14.63 -10.79 -12.24
C LEU A 189 -15.55 -12.00 -12.16
N PRO A 190 -16.87 -11.86 -12.43
CA PRO A 190 -17.84 -12.95 -12.27
C PRO A 190 -17.52 -14.19 -13.13
N ASN A 191 -16.94 -14.01 -14.32
CA ASN A 191 -16.70 -15.06 -15.31
C ASN A 191 -15.32 -15.71 -15.22
N THR A 192 -14.60 -15.57 -14.09
CA THR A 192 -13.28 -16.15 -13.86
C THR A 192 -13.29 -17.16 -12.72
N ASP A 193 -12.35 -18.09 -12.70
CA ASP A 193 -12.09 -18.96 -11.54
C ASP A 193 -10.75 -18.54 -10.90
N PRO A 194 -10.78 -17.92 -9.70
CA PRO A 194 -9.55 -17.47 -9.04
C PRO A 194 -8.58 -18.60 -8.66
N ARG A 195 -9.01 -19.86 -8.73
CA ARG A 195 -8.13 -21.03 -8.48
C ARG A 195 -7.40 -21.49 -9.74
N LYS A 196 -7.90 -21.13 -10.93
CA LYS A 196 -7.34 -21.58 -12.20
C LYS A 196 -5.99 -20.92 -12.46
N GLN A 197 -4.98 -21.76 -12.68
CA GLN A 197 -3.63 -21.31 -13.05
C GLN A 197 -3.63 -20.56 -14.39
N THR A 198 -2.87 -19.47 -14.45
CA THR A 198 -2.73 -18.62 -15.65
C THR A 198 -1.42 -18.89 -16.38
N TYR A 199 -0.29 -18.64 -15.71
CA TYR A 199 1.04 -18.92 -16.23
C TYR A 199 1.63 -20.16 -15.55
N THR A 200 2.38 -20.96 -16.33
CA THR A 200 3.15 -22.09 -15.78
C THR A 200 4.34 -21.60 -14.96
N GLN A 201 4.97 -22.51 -14.20
CA GLN A 201 6.18 -22.17 -13.47
C GLN A 201 7.31 -21.69 -14.37
N GLU A 202 7.46 -22.32 -15.56
CA GLU A 202 8.46 -21.95 -16.57
C GLU A 202 8.22 -20.55 -17.10
N GLN A 203 6.97 -20.21 -17.45
CA GLN A 203 6.60 -18.85 -17.90
C GLN A 203 6.87 -17.79 -16.83
N LEU A 204 6.52 -18.09 -15.58
CA LEU A 204 6.80 -17.19 -14.45
C LEU A 204 8.31 -17.06 -14.21
N ALA A 205 9.09 -18.13 -14.39
CA ALA A 205 10.55 -18.09 -14.28
C ALA A 205 11.17 -17.20 -15.38
N VAL A 206 10.63 -17.21 -16.59
CA VAL A 206 11.05 -16.29 -17.69
C VAL A 206 10.81 -14.83 -17.29
N ILE A 207 9.65 -14.52 -16.71
CA ILE A 207 9.31 -13.16 -16.25
C ILE A 207 10.30 -12.71 -15.16
N VAL A 208 10.54 -13.58 -14.16
CA VAL A 208 11.45 -13.28 -13.05
C VAL A 208 12.90 -13.14 -13.54
N ASP A 209 13.36 -14.03 -14.42
CA ASP A 209 14.70 -13.96 -15.00
C ASP A 209 14.93 -12.65 -15.76
N GLU A 210 13.97 -12.25 -16.62
CA GLU A 210 14.11 -11.00 -17.35
C GLU A 210 14.07 -9.78 -16.43
N ALA A 211 13.15 -9.76 -15.43
CA ALA A 211 13.06 -8.66 -14.46
C ALA A 211 14.36 -8.52 -13.63
N ASN A 212 14.98 -9.65 -13.26
CA ASN A 212 16.24 -9.65 -12.50
C ASN A 212 17.41 -9.01 -13.28
N LYS A 213 17.44 -9.09 -14.61
CA LYS A 213 18.45 -8.40 -15.45
C LYS A 213 18.39 -6.89 -15.31
N HIS A 214 17.23 -6.37 -14.92
CA HIS A 214 16.99 -4.95 -14.68
C HIS A 214 16.98 -4.60 -13.19
N ASN A 215 17.26 -5.57 -12.28
CA ASN A 215 17.15 -5.42 -10.81
C ASN A 215 15.74 -5.05 -10.35
N ILE A 216 14.70 -5.48 -11.07
CA ILE A 216 13.31 -5.19 -10.76
C ILE A 216 12.66 -6.43 -10.13
N PRO A 217 12.15 -6.34 -8.88
CA PRO A 217 11.45 -7.44 -8.24
C PRO A 217 10.08 -7.70 -8.89
N VAL A 218 9.59 -8.94 -8.74
CA VAL A 218 8.30 -9.37 -9.31
C VAL A 218 7.29 -9.62 -8.20
N MET A 219 6.06 -9.10 -8.36
CA MET A 219 4.90 -9.42 -7.54
C MET A 219 3.89 -10.22 -8.36
N ALA A 220 3.27 -11.25 -7.76
CA ALA A 220 2.35 -12.13 -8.46
C ALA A 220 0.98 -12.18 -7.79
N HIS A 221 -0.06 -11.82 -8.55
CA HIS A 221 -1.44 -12.14 -8.19
C HIS A 221 -1.64 -13.66 -8.20
N ALA A 222 -2.09 -14.25 -7.11
CA ALA A 222 -2.44 -15.67 -7.05
C ALA A 222 -3.40 -15.94 -5.90
N HIS A 223 -4.58 -16.50 -6.22
CA HIS A 223 -5.50 -17.03 -5.22
C HIS A 223 -5.34 -18.54 -5.05
N GLY A 224 -5.30 -19.29 -6.15
CA GLY A 224 -5.17 -20.75 -6.17
C GLY A 224 -3.76 -21.25 -5.88
N ASP A 225 -3.67 -22.45 -5.31
CA ASP A 225 -2.41 -23.03 -4.85
C ASP A 225 -1.42 -23.34 -5.97
N GLU A 226 -1.88 -23.93 -7.08
CA GLU A 226 -1.00 -24.30 -8.20
C GLU A 226 -0.26 -23.09 -8.78
N GLY A 227 -1.00 -22.02 -9.09
CA GLY A 227 -0.40 -20.78 -9.59
C GLY A 227 0.41 -20.04 -8.53
N GLY A 228 0.00 -20.11 -7.25
CA GLY A 228 0.75 -19.57 -6.12
C GLY A 228 2.09 -20.30 -5.94
N TYR A 229 2.07 -21.64 -5.93
CA TYR A 229 3.28 -22.46 -5.86
C TYR A 229 4.24 -22.18 -7.02
N ALA A 230 3.70 -22.15 -8.25
CA ALA A 230 4.48 -21.86 -9.45
C ALA A 230 5.18 -20.48 -9.35
N ALA A 231 4.46 -19.46 -8.88
CA ALA A 231 5.00 -18.10 -8.72
C ALA A 231 6.12 -18.08 -7.64
N VAL A 232 5.89 -18.70 -6.48
CA VAL A 232 6.90 -18.78 -5.43
C VAL A 232 8.12 -19.59 -5.90
N ALA A 233 7.92 -20.71 -6.59
CA ALA A 233 9.00 -21.53 -7.14
C ALA A 233 9.83 -20.76 -8.17
N ALA A 234 9.20 -19.93 -9.00
CA ALA A 234 9.84 -19.04 -9.97
C ALA A 234 10.66 -17.91 -9.30
N GLY A 235 10.42 -17.58 -8.04
CA GLY A 235 11.20 -16.59 -7.31
C GLY A 235 10.59 -15.20 -7.20
N VAL A 236 9.26 -15.09 -7.26
CA VAL A 236 8.60 -13.78 -7.03
C VAL A 236 8.86 -13.25 -5.62
N LYS A 237 8.90 -11.93 -5.48
CA LYS A 237 9.14 -11.24 -4.21
C LYS A 237 7.94 -11.29 -3.27
N SER A 238 6.72 -11.19 -3.80
CA SER A 238 5.49 -11.30 -3.03
C SER A 238 4.39 -12.06 -3.79
N ILE A 239 3.54 -12.74 -3.02
CA ILE A 239 2.24 -13.24 -3.46
C ILE A 239 1.19 -12.27 -2.97
N GLU A 240 0.34 -11.84 -3.91
CA GLU A 240 -0.82 -11.00 -3.65
C GLU A 240 -2.04 -11.90 -3.48
N HIS A 241 -2.86 -11.62 -2.48
CA HIS A 241 -4.06 -12.35 -2.08
C HIS A 241 -3.76 -13.69 -1.38
N GLY A 242 -3.31 -14.73 -2.07
CA GLY A 242 -2.91 -16.00 -1.48
C GLY A 242 -4.04 -16.81 -0.85
N THR A 243 -5.28 -16.70 -1.36
CA THR A 243 -6.50 -17.19 -0.69
C THR A 243 -6.48 -18.68 -0.37
N TYR A 244 -6.02 -19.55 -1.29
CA TYR A 244 -6.11 -20.99 -1.21
C TYR A 244 -4.73 -21.67 -1.11
N LEU A 245 -3.72 -20.99 -0.59
CA LEU A 245 -2.36 -21.56 -0.52
C LEU A 245 -2.31 -22.75 0.43
N SER A 246 -1.71 -23.85 -0.04
CA SER A 246 -1.46 -25.05 0.75
C SER A 246 -0.31 -24.85 1.72
N GLU A 247 -0.23 -25.75 2.71
CA GLU A 247 0.90 -25.82 3.64
C GLU A 247 2.25 -25.99 2.92
N LYS A 248 2.25 -26.70 1.78
CA LYS A 248 3.45 -26.86 0.92
C LYS A 248 3.91 -25.53 0.35
N THR A 249 2.97 -24.74 -0.19
CA THR A 249 3.26 -23.43 -0.77
C THR A 249 3.70 -22.45 0.30
N LEU A 250 3.03 -22.42 1.45
CA LEU A 250 3.41 -21.56 2.58
C LEU A 250 4.82 -21.88 3.10
N LYS A 251 5.18 -23.17 3.23
CA LYS A 251 6.55 -23.56 3.60
C LYS A 251 7.58 -23.10 2.58
N LEU A 252 7.27 -23.21 1.29
CA LEU A 252 8.16 -22.71 0.24
C LEU A 252 8.32 -21.18 0.28
N MET A 253 7.22 -20.43 0.52
CA MET A 253 7.28 -18.98 0.75
C MET A 253 8.22 -18.64 1.92
N LYS A 254 8.08 -19.33 3.05
CA LYS A 254 8.95 -19.14 4.21
C LYS A 254 10.42 -19.42 3.88
N GLN A 255 10.69 -20.50 3.18
CA GLN A 255 12.05 -20.90 2.77
C GLN A 255 12.69 -19.85 1.83
N LYS A 256 11.93 -19.33 0.88
CA LYS A 256 12.40 -18.35 -0.12
C LYS A 256 12.33 -16.90 0.37
N GLY A 257 11.73 -16.62 1.51
CA GLY A 257 11.52 -15.28 2.01
C GLY A 257 10.52 -14.47 1.17
N THR A 258 9.57 -15.16 0.51
CA THR A 258 8.49 -14.53 -0.25
C THR A 258 7.46 -13.93 0.71
N TYR A 259 7.08 -12.67 0.50
CA TYR A 259 6.08 -11.96 1.31
C TYR A 259 4.66 -12.35 0.91
N LEU A 260 3.73 -12.22 1.87
CA LEU A 260 2.29 -12.30 1.61
C LEU A 260 1.67 -10.90 1.74
N VAL A 261 0.93 -10.46 0.71
CA VAL A 261 0.10 -9.26 0.73
C VAL A 261 -1.35 -9.71 0.54
N PRO A 262 -2.06 -10.05 1.62
CA PRO A 262 -3.30 -10.83 1.52
C PRO A 262 -4.49 -10.03 0.98
N THR A 263 -4.47 -8.69 1.03
CA THR A 263 -5.60 -7.83 0.66
C THR A 263 -6.92 -8.33 1.28
N PHE A 264 -6.84 -8.68 2.56
CA PHE A 264 -7.91 -9.33 3.28
C PHE A 264 -9.18 -8.48 3.28
N THR A 265 -9.02 -7.17 3.44
CA THR A 265 -10.12 -6.21 3.46
C THR A 265 -10.93 -6.22 2.17
N THR A 266 -10.29 -6.42 1.01
CA THR A 266 -10.99 -6.54 -0.29
C THR A 266 -11.84 -7.80 -0.36
N VAL A 267 -11.39 -8.91 0.23
CA VAL A 267 -12.22 -10.13 0.28
C VAL A 267 -13.39 -9.95 1.25
N VAL A 268 -13.21 -9.22 2.35
CA VAL A 268 -14.33 -8.80 3.22
C VAL A 268 -15.32 -7.95 2.44
N ASP A 269 -14.86 -6.97 1.67
CA ASP A 269 -15.70 -6.09 0.84
C ASP A 269 -16.55 -6.86 -0.18
N LEU A 270 -16.05 -7.97 -0.74
CA LEU A 270 -16.87 -8.86 -1.59
C LEU A 270 -18.11 -9.39 -0.88
N THR A 271 -18.10 -9.45 0.46
CA THR A 271 -19.21 -9.98 1.29
C THR A 271 -20.12 -8.90 1.87
N GLU A 272 -19.84 -7.62 1.57
CA GLU A 272 -20.60 -6.49 2.10
C GLU A 272 -21.47 -5.86 1.00
N PRO A 273 -22.76 -5.62 1.26
CA PRO A 273 -23.62 -4.90 0.32
C PRO A 273 -23.15 -3.48 0.09
N GLY A 274 -23.11 -3.04 -1.17
CA GLY A 274 -22.74 -1.67 -1.54
C GLY A 274 -21.24 -1.39 -1.48
N GLY A 275 -20.39 -2.42 -1.36
CA GLY A 275 -18.94 -2.33 -1.43
C GLY A 275 -18.41 -2.03 -2.84
N ASP A 276 -17.09 -2.00 -2.99
CA ASP A 276 -16.42 -1.73 -4.27
C ASP A 276 -16.71 -2.80 -5.33
N TYR A 277 -17.10 -4.01 -4.90
CA TYR A 277 -17.37 -5.19 -5.71
C TYR A 277 -18.81 -5.72 -5.55
N ASP A 278 -19.79 -4.84 -5.44
CA ASP A 278 -21.19 -5.24 -5.23
C ASP A 278 -21.76 -6.02 -6.45
N ASN A 279 -21.72 -7.35 -6.34
CA ASN A 279 -22.18 -8.29 -7.36
C ASN A 279 -22.59 -9.62 -6.72
N PRO A 280 -23.80 -10.19 -7.03
CA PRO A 280 -24.29 -11.42 -6.40
C PRO A 280 -23.35 -12.64 -6.55
N VAL A 281 -22.68 -12.79 -7.70
CA VAL A 281 -21.71 -13.89 -7.93
C VAL A 281 -20.47 -13.69 -7.06
N LEU A 282 -19.99 -12.44 -6.98
CA LEU A 282 -18.81 -12.11 -6.18
C LEU A 282 -19.11 -12.22 -4.69
N PHE A 283 -20.30 -11.88 -4.24
CA PHE A 283 -20.75 -12.07 -2.86
C PHE A 283 -20.64 -13.54 -2.41
N ILE A 284 -21.23 -14.48 -3.17
CA ILE A 284 -21.15 -15.91 -2.87
C ILE A 284 -19.69 -16.40 -2.91
N ARG A 285 -18.91 -15.93 -3.89
CA ARG A 285 -17.49 -16.23 -4.01
C ARG A 285 -16.72 -15.69 -2.80
N GLY A 286 -16.98 -14.46 -2.39
CA GLY A 286 -16.37 -13.80 -1.25
C GLY A 286 -16.55 -14.58 0.05
N GLN A 287 -17.77 -15.05 0.32
CA GLN A 287 -18.05 -15.89 1.50
C GLN A 287 -17.18 -17.15 1.57
N HIS A 288 -17.02 -17.84 0.42
CA HIS A 288 -16.12 -18.99 0.35
C HIS A 288 -14.66 -18.62 0.49
N MET A 289 -14.21 -17.54 -0.18
CA MET A 289 -12.84 -17.06 -0.16
C MET A 289 -12.41 -16.59 1.23
N LEU A 290 -13.30 -15.88 1.94
CA LEU A 290 -12.98 -15.30 3.25
C LEU A 290 -12.52 -16.37 4.23
N SER A 291 -13.29 -17.47 4.36
CA SER A 291 -12.93 -18.59 5.25
C SER A 291 -11.60 -19.26 4.88
N ALA A 292 -11.27 -19.34 3.60
CA ALA A 292 -10.00 -19.91 3.14
C ALA A 292 -8.83 -18.95 3.42
N LEU A 293 -9.01 -17.65 3.12
CA LEU A 293 -7.99 -16.63 3.31
C LEU A 293 -7.67 -16.42 4.79
N GLU A 294 -8.66 -16.47 5.69
CA GLU A 294 -8.44 -16.45 7.14
C GLU A 294 -7.44 -17.55 7.58
N LYS A 295 -7.66 -18.78 7.11
CA LYS A 295 -6.78 -19.92 7.43
C LYS A 295 -5.37 -19.69 6.90
N THR A 296 -5.25 -19.20 5.66
CA THR A 296 -3.97 -18.92 5.02
C THR A 296 -3.20 -17.83 5.77
N VAL A 297 -3.84 -16.69 6.12
CA VAL A 297 -3.19 -15.58 6.82
C VAL A 297 -2.76 -16.01 8.23
N LYS A 298 -3.63 -16.66 9.00
CA LYS A 298 -3.29 -17.22 10.32
C LYS A 298 -2.08 -18.14 10.24
N ARG A 299 -2.11 -19.08 9.30
CA ARG A 299 -1.03 -20.05 9.15
C ARG A 299 0.28 -19.39 8.68
N ALA A 300 0.21 -18.47 7.76
CA ALA A 300 1.37 -17.69 7.30
C ALA A 300 2.04 -16.93 8.47
N TYR A 301 1.24 -16.28 9.32
CA TYR A 301 1.74 -15.58 10.50
C TYR A 301 2.37 -16.55 11.52
N GLU A 302 1.70 -17.68 11.85
CA GLU A 302 2.21 -18.71 12.77
C GLU A 302 3.60 -19.24 12.37
N ILE A 303 3.81 -19.50 11.09
CA ILE A 303 5.10 -20.01 10.60
C ILE A 303 6.11 -18.89 10.31
N GLY A 304 5.74 -17.63 10.53
CA GLY A 304 6.60 -16.47 10.42
C GLY A 304 6.89 -16.04 8.98
N ILE A 305 5.94 -16.17 8.04
CA ILE A 305 5.97 -15.48 6.76
C ILE A 305 5.74 -13.99 7.03
N LYS A 306 6.52 -13.13 6.38
CA LYS A 306 6.32 -11.68 6.46
C LYS A 306 5.04 -11.29 5.72
N ILE A 307 4.11 -10.67 6.45
CA ILE A 307 2.82 -10.20 5.93
C ILE A 307 2.86 -8.68 5.84
N VAL A 308 2.37 -8.13 4.73
CA VAL A 308 2.33 -6.69 4.47
C VAL A 308 0.90 -6.28 4.11
N THR A 309 0.49 -5.10 4.54
CA THR A 309 -0.82 -4.53 4.20
C THR A 309 -0.94 -4.20 2.72
N GLY A 310 -2.11 -4.44 2.17
CA GLY A 310 -2.51 -4.02 0.84
C GLY A 310 -4.04 -3.86 0.81
N ALA A 311 -4.55 -2.72 0.36
CA ALA A 311 -5.98 -2.47 0.35
C ALA A 311 -6.66 -2.89 -0.96
N ASP A 312 -5.90 -3.22 -1.99
CA ASP A 312 -6.35 -3.56 -3.35
C ASP A 312 -7.42 -2.60 -3.87
N THR A 313 -7.19 -1.31 -3.66
CA THR A 313 -8.13 -0.25 -3.98
C THR A 313 -7.54 0.78 -4.91
N GLY A 314 -8.39 1.43 -5.70
CA GLY A 314 -8.05 2.63 -6.47
C GLY A 314 -8.24 3.93 -5.70
N TYR A 315 -8.60 3.88 -4.43
CA TYR A 315 -8.96 5.05 -3.61
C TYR A 315 -10.00 5.94 -4.31
N GLY A 316 -11.02 5.31 -4.89
CA GLY A 316 -12.16 6.00 -5.50
C GLY A 316 -12.95 6.83 -4.48
N PRO A 317 -13.84 7.73 -4.93
CA PRO A 317 -14.62 8.60 -4.03
C PRO A 317 -15.57 7.81 -3.12
N ASN A 318 -16.03 6.66 -3.58
CA ASN A 318 -16.96 5.79 -2.86
C ASN A 318 -16.28 4.52 -2.31
N SER A 319 -14.98 4.34 -2.55
CA SER A 319 -14.25 3.18 -2.05
C SER A 319 -14.16 3.19 -0.53
N VAL A 320 -14.48 2.08 0.10
CA VAL A 320 -14.49 1.90 1.55
C VAL A 320 -13.26 1.17 2.08
N THR A 321 -12.55 0.42 1.21
CA THR A 321 -11.34 -0.33 1.60
C THR A 321 -10.19 0.60 1.94
N ARG A 322 -9.49 0.34 3.06
CA ARG A 322 -8.38 1.17 3.59
C ARG A 322 -7.35 0.31 4.31
N VAL A 323 -6.10 0.77 4.34
CA VAL A 323 -5.00 0.14 5.09
C VAL A 323 -5.31 0.00 6.59
N GLY A 324 -5.95 1.00 7.21
CA GLY A 324 -6.36 0.91 8.62
C GLY A 324 -7.33 -0.25 8.89
N MET A 325 -8.19 -0.59 7.94
CA MET A 325 -9.06 -1.77 8.03
C MET A 325 -8.26 -3.05 7.90
N GLU A 326 -7.28 -3.11 7.00
CA GLU A 326 -6.38 -4.25 6.83
C GLU A 326 -5.61 -4.53 8.14
N ILE A 327 -5.02 -3.51 8.77
CA ILE A 327 -4.35 -3.61 10.08
C ILE A 327 -5.31 -4.17 11.14
N THR A 328 -6.54 -3.62 11.21
CA THR A 328 -7.56 -4.07 12.17
C THR A 328 -7.94 -5.54 11.93
N ASN A 329 -8.10 -5.95 10.68
CA ASN A 329 -8.42 -7.32 10.32
C ASN A 329 -7.29 -8.29 10.68
N PHE A 330 -6.03 -7.91 10.49
CA PHE A 330 -4.90 -8.74 10.91
C PHE A 330 -4.90 -9.03 12.41
N VAL A 331 -5.26 -8.05 13.24
CA VAL A 331 -5.40 -8.27 14.69
C VAL A 331 -6.58 -9.18 15.00
N LYS A 332 -7.72 -9.04 14.33
CA LYS A 332 -8.87 -9.97 14.45
C LYS A 332 -8.47 -11.41 14.07
N LEU A 333 -7.53 -11.58 13.14
CA LEU A 333 -6.98 -12.87 12.74
C LEU A 333 -5.93 -13.45 13.72
N GLY A 334 -5.58 -12.73 14.78
CA GLY A 334 -4.66 -13.17 15.83
C GLY A 334 -3.24 -12.64 15.70
N MET A 335 -2.97 -11.72 14.78
CA MET A 335 -1.70 -11.02 14.75
C MET A 335 -1.59 -10.06 15.94
N LYS A 336 -0.41 -9.95 16.55
CA LYS A 336 -0.19 -8.97 17.61
C LYS A 336 -0.35 -7.54 17.07
N PRO A 337 -0.97 -6.60 17.82
CA PRO A 337 -1.17 -5.23 17.35
C PRO A 337 0.10 -4.56 16.80
N MET A 338 1.24 -4.71 17.48
CA MET A 338 2.51 -4.16 17.02
C MET A 338 2.95 -4.76 15.68
N ASP A 339 2.77 -6.08 15.48
CA ASP A 339 3.15 -6.74 14.22
C ASP A 339 2.22 -6.33 13.08
N ALA A 340 0.93 -6.12 13.37
CA ALA A 340 -0.03 -5.59 12.40
C ALA A 340 0.31 -4.14 11.99
N ILE A 341 0.75 -3.29 12.91
CA ILE A 341 1.25 -1.94 12.60
C ILE A 341 2.54 -2.03 11.76
N ARG A 342 3.46 -2.92 12.12
CA ARG A 342 4.69 -3.13 11.34
C ARG A 342 4.42 -3.63 9.92
N SER A 343 3.36 -4.42 9.71
CA SER A 343 2.97 -4.85 8.36
C SER A 343 2.63 -3.67 7.44
N ALA A 344 2.14 -2.57 8.02
CA ALA A 344 1.82 -1.33 7.32
C ALA A 344 2.95 -0.28 7.39
N THR A 345 4.08 -0.59 7.98
CA THR A 345 5.18 0.37 8.17
C THR A 345 6.53 -0.26 7.85
N SER A 346 7.29 -0.72 8.83
CA SER A 346 8.67 -1.22 8.62
C SER A 346 8.75 -2.47 7.75
N VAL A 347 7.82 -3.43 7.87
CA VAL A 347 7.79 -4.63 7.01
C VAL A 347 7.34 -4.28 5.59
N GLY A 348 6.40 -3.32 5.44
CA GLY A 348 6.04 -2.74 4.15
C GLY A 348 7.24 -2.09 3.46
N ALA A 349 7.99 -1.26 4.19
CA ALA A 349 9.20 -0.62 3.66
C ALA A 349 10.27 -1.64 3.23
N GLU A 350 10.39 -2.75 3.96
CA GLU A 350 11.31 -3.84 3.61
C GLU A 350 10.89 -4.55 2.30
N LEU A 351 9.60 -4.83 2.12
CA LEU A 351 9.08 -5.40 0.88
C LEU A 351 9.37 -4.48 -0.31
N LEU A 352 9.15 -3.19 -0.14
CA LEU A 352 9.32 -2.18 -1.18
C LEU A 352 10.78 -1.77 -1.41
N GLN A 353 11.72 -2.29 -0.61
CA GLN A 353 13.16 -1.99 -0.65
C GLN A 353 13.48 -0.50 -0.40
N ILE A 354 12.73 0.13 0.49
CA ILE A 354 12.86 1.55 0.88
C ILE A 354 13.09 1.74 2.39
N SER A 355 13.54 0.69 3.08
CA SER A 355 13.75 0.73 4.53
C SER A 355 14.84 1.72 4.98
N ASP A 356 15.72 2.13 4.11
CA ASP A 356 16.70 3.19 4.32
C ASP A 356 16.06 4.57 4.37
N ARG A 357 14.95 4.76 3.67
CA ARG A 357 14.23 6.04 3.53
C ARG A 357 13.11 6.22 4.54
N THR A 358 12.21 5.25 4.70
CA THR A 358 10.97 5.39 5.46
C THR A 358 10.60 4.13 6.26
N GLY A 359 9.36 4.05 6.76
CA GLY A 359 8.78 2.91 7.49
C GLY A 359 9.09 2.86 8.99
N THR A 360 9.92 3.77 9.52
CA THR A 360 10.20 3.88 10.97
C THR A 360 10.48 5.33 11.35
N VAL A 361 10.13 5.74 12.59
CA VAL A 361 10.47 7.06 13.12
C VAL A 361 11.91 7.01 13.62
N THR A 362 12.85 7.31 12.73
CA THR A 362 14.30 7.21 12.99
C THR A 362 15.01 8.42 12.38
N VAL A 363 15.96 8.98 13.13
CA VAL A 363 16.77 10.12 12.66
C VAL A 363 17.43 9.82 11.30
N GLY A 364 17.36 10.78 10.40
CA GLY A 364 17.88 10.73 9.02
C GLY A 364 16.90 10.20 7.98
N LYS A 365 15.81 9.55 8.39
CA LYS A 365 14.75 9.10 7.47
C LYS A 365 13.81 10.24 7.08
N GLU A 366 13.08 10.03 6.01
CA GLU A 366 11.99 10.90 5.57
C GLU A 366 10.93 11.01 6.67
N ALA A 367 10.41 12.20 6.86
CA ALA A 367 9.38 12.45 7.86
C ALA A 367 8.00 12.11 7.30
N ASP A 368 7.77 10.81 7.18
CA ASP A 368 6.49 10.20 6.85
C ASP A 368 5.84 9.72 8.13
N LEU A 369 4.86 10.47 8.61
CA LEU A 369 4.31 10.30 9.95
C LEU A 369 2.78 10.39 9.92
N VAL A 370 2.13 9.62 10.80
CA VAL A 370 0.70 9.71 11.09
C VAL A 370 0.46 9.87 12.58
N VAL A 371 -0.59 10.59 12.93
CA VAL A 371 -1.09 10.69 14.31
C VAL A 371 -2.50 10.14 14.36
N VAL A 372 -2.74 9.29 15.36
CA VAL A 372 -4.07 8.78 15.73
C VAL A 372 -4.38 9.18 17.17
N PRO A 373 -5.67 9.40 17.54
CA PRO A 373 -6.01 9.98 18.85
C PRO A 373 -5.63 9.11 20.03
N ASP A 374 -5.81 7.78 19.91
CA ASP A 374 -5.64 6.83 21.01
C ASP A 374 -4.47 5.87 20.77
N ASN A 375 -4.13 5.06 21.79
CA ASN A 375 -3.08 4.05 21.70
C ASN A 375 -3.57 2.81 20.90
N PRO A 376 -3.07 2.56 19.67
CA PRO A 376 -3.53 1.44 18.86
C PRO A 376 -3.07 0.06 19.38
N LEU A 377 -2.18 0.00 20.38
CA LEU A 377 -1.84 -1.26 21.05
C LEU A 377 -2.91 -1.66 22.07
N GLU A 378 -3.73 -0.71 22.54
CA GLU A 378 -4.87 -0.95 23.44
C GLU A 378 -6.17 -1.14 22.63
N ASP A 379 -6.40 -0.28 21.64
CA ASP A 379 -7.50 -0.43 20.68
C ASP A 379 -7.00 -0.21 19.24
N ILE A 380 -6.80 -1.30 18.53
CA ILE A 380 -6.28 -1.25 17.18
C ILE A 380 -7.17 -0.48 16.19
N ARG A 381 -8.46 -0.27 16.50
CA ARG A 381 -9.37 0.51 15.66
C ARG A 381 -8.95 1.96 15.52
N SER A 382 -8.18 2.48 16.49
CA SER A 382 -7.62 3.84 16.47
C SER A 382 -6.82 4.14 15.20
N VAL A 383 -6.19 3.13 14.56
CA VAL A 383 -5.47 3.32 13.29
C VAL A 383 -6.35 3.78 12.13
N GLN A 384 -7.68 3.69 12.26
CA GLN A 384 -8.64 4.17 11.26
C GLN A 384 -8.96 5.66 11.41
N ASP A 385 -8.66 6.26 12.56
CA ASP A 385 -8.96 7.66 12.91
C ASP A 385 -7.71 8.54 12.78
N VAL A 386 -7.14 8.61 11.59
CA VAL A 386 -5.97 9.44 11.34
C VAL A 386 -6.34 10.92 11.42
N VAL A 387 -5.68 11.66 12.33
CA VAL A 387 -5.96 13.09 12.60
C VAL A 387 -4.85 14.02 12.07
N LEU A 388 -3.65 13.52 11.84
CA LEU A 388 -2.55 14.26 11.20
C LEU A 388 -1.79 13.35 10.27
N VAL A 389 -1.46 13.84 9.08
CA VAL A 389 -0.56 13.17 8.12
C VAL A 389 0.55 14.12 7.72
N ILE A 390 1.77 13.68 7.87
CA ILE A 390 2.97 14.35 7.38
C ILE A 390 3.62 13.40 6.37
N SER A 391 3.91 13.90 5.18
CA SER A 391 4.60 13.16 4.13
C SER A 391 5.78 13.97 3.64
N ASN A 392 6.98 13.37 3.65
CA ASN A 392 8.21 14.06 3.31
C ASN A 392 8.40 15.39 4.07
N GLY A 393 7.97 15.43 5.35
CA GLY A 393 8.02 16.60 6.22
C GLY A 393 6.99 17.70 5.92
N VAL A 394 6.06 17.48 5.00
CA VAL A 394 4.98 18.40 4.65
C VAL A 394 3.68 17.92 5.27
N ILE A 395 2.94 18.82 5.92
CA ILE A 395 1.62 18.52 6.47
C ILE A 395 0.65 18.32 5.29
N ALA A 396 0.22 17.08 5.09
CA ALA A 396 -0.71 16.70 4.04
C ALA A 396 -2.18 16.78 4.50
N MET A 397 -2.42 16.50 5.79
CA MET A 397 -3.74 16.61 6.41
C MET A 397 -3.57 16.94 7.90
N ASN A 398 -4.41 17.84 8.42
CA ASN A 398 -4.44 18.19 9.83
C ASN A 398 -5.90 18.37 10.29
N ARG A 399 -6.37 17.46 11.14
CA ARG A 399 -7.68 17.44 11.79
C ARG A 399 -7.60 17.59 13.31
N LEU A 400 -6.42 17.85 13.87
CA LEU A 400 -6.20 17.99 15.31
C LEU A 400 -7.13 19.00 16.00
N PRO A 401 -7.46 20.16 15.38
CA PRO A 401 -8.39 21.12 16.00
C PRO A 401 -9.78 20.56 16.27
N PHE A 402 -10.20 19.52 15.53
CA PHE A 402 -11.52 18.89 15.69
C PHE A 402 -11.51 17.72 16.68
N SER A 403 -10.34 17.28 17.13
CA SER A 403 -10.20 16.15 18.05
C SER A 403 -10.27 16.56 19.54
N LYS A 404 -10.43 17.86 19.84
CA LYS A 404 -10.43 18.44 21.21
C LYS A 404 -11.82 18.89 21.70
N GLU A 405 -12.88 18.59 20.94
CA GLU A 405 -14.26 18.74 21.38
C GLU A 405 -14.82 17.35 21.80
#